data_536069003867b5ea0292d8836d21f637
#
_entry.id   536069003867b5ea0292d8836d21f637
#
_cell.length_a   1.000
_cell.length_b   1.000
_cell.length_c   1.000
_cell.angle_alpha   90.00
_cell.angle_beta   90.00
_cell.angle_gamma   90.00
#
_symmetry.space_group_name_H-M   'P 1'
#
loop_
_entity.id
_entity.type
_entity.pdbx_description
1 polymer ?
#
loop_
_entity_poly.entity_id
_entity_poly.type
_entity_poly.pdbx_seq_one_letter_code
_entity_poly.pdbx_strand_id
1 'polypeptide(L)'
;MNNSKSDFTQGSILGKLIPFMMPILGALILQAAYGAVDLLVVGRFGTTSGLSAVSTGSQVLNLVTFVITQFAMGITVLIARYIGEKKQELIGQVIGGSIIIFAIISAVLFFVMICFSRRIAIVMQAPSEAVGLTSVYVKICGGGIFFIVAYNLLSAIFRGLGDSKSPLIFVAVACVINIVGDLLLVAGFKMDAAGAAIATVFAQAVSVMLALFMLVKRNKIFTITKSDFKINMHCKRALKIGIPLALQEFLTQVSFLALCAFINRLGLEASSGYGVACKIVNFAMLIPSSLMQSMASFVSQNVGAGNEKRAKKAMFTGIGVGLVIGCIAFLLIIFKGDILTGIFTTDAAVVQKGYDYLKGFALETIVTAILFSMIGYFNGHDKTIWVMAQGLIQTLLVRLPLAYYMSIQLDASLTKIGFAAPAATIFGILLNVVYLIFLKYKKRI
;
A
#
# COMPACT_ATOMS: atom_id res chain seq x y z
N MET A 1 14.54 -8.66 22.87
CA MET A 1 13.28 -7.91 22.78
C MET A 1 12.45 -8.19 24.03
N ASN A 2 11.90 -7.16 24.67
CA ASN A 2 10.97 -7.37 25.78
C ASN A 2 9.73 -8.07 25.22
N ASN A 3 9.56 -9.36 25.51
CA ASN A 3 8.45 -10.20 25.01
C ASN A 3 7.06 -9.59 25.26
N SER A 4 6.95 -8.66 26.23
CA SER A 4 5.68 -7.99 26.56
C SER A 4 5.19 -6.98 25.52
N LYS A 5 6.08 -6.40 24.67
CA LYS A 5 5.68 -5.35 23.69
C LYS A 5 5.13 -5.92 22.37
N SER A 6 5.59 -7.07 21.94
CA SER A 6 5.15 -7.76 20.70
C SER A 6 3.99 -8.73 20.92
N ASP A 7 3.59 -8.99 22.18
CA ASP A 7 2.42 -9.80 22.51
C ASP A 7 1.14 -8.96 22.49
N PHE A 8 0.28 -9.21 21.51
CA PHE A 8 -1.01 -8.54 21.36
C PHE A 8 -2.16 -9.21 22.12
N THR A 9 -1.90 -10.37 22.72
CA THR A 9 -2.94 -11.15 23.39
C THR A 9 -3.31 -10.61 24.77
N GLN A 10 -2.47 -9.73 25.35
CA GLN A 10 -2.62 -9.18 26.70
C GLN A 10 -2.49 -7.66 26.73
N GLY A 11 -2.91 -7.03 27.82
CA GLY A 11 -2.79 -5.59 28.07
C GLY A 11 -3.83 -4.73 27.33
N SER A 12 -3.65 -3.40 27.35
CA SER A 12 -4.55 -2.44 26.68
C SER A 12 -4.49 -2.61 25.15
N ILE A 13 -5.64 -2.71 24.50
CA ILE A 13 -5.73 -2.79 23.04
C ILE A 13 -5.15 -1.53 22.40
N LEU A 14 -5.61 -0.35 22.85
CA LEU A 14 -5.15 0.94 22.35
C LEU A 14 -3.64 1.12 22.56
N GLY A 15 -3.16 0.80 23.78
CA GLY A 15 -1.74 0.89 24.13
C GLY A 15 -0.82 -0.07 23.39
N LYS A 16 -1.38 -1.06 22.67
CA LYS A 16 -0.62 -1.98 21.80
C LYS A 16 -0.80 -1.65 20.33
N LEU A 17 -2.02 -1.34 19.90
CA LEU A 17 -2.35 -1.08 18.50
C LEU A 17 -1.70 0.21 18.00
N ILE A 18 -1.80 1.31 18.74
CA ILE A 18 -1.23 2.60 18.31
C ILE A 18 0.30 2.56 18.19
N PRO A 19 1.07 2.10 19.22
CA PRO A 19 2.52 1.99 19.08
C PRO A 19 2.99 1.01 18.00
N PHE A 20 2.14 0.08 17.57
CA PHE A 20 2.43 -0.81 16.46
C PHE A 20 2.07 -0.17 15.11
N MET A 21 0.99 0.60 15.04
CA MET A 21 0.54 1.31 13.85
C MET A 21 1.46 2.48 13.46
N MET A 22 1.93 3.26 14.43
CA MET A 22 2.71 4.49 14.17
C MET A 22 3.98 4.25 13.34
N PRO A 23 4.81 3.21 13.63
CA PRO A 23 5.95 2.91 12.77
C PRO A 23 5.56 2.45 11.36
N ILE A 24 4.43 1.75 11.19
CA ILE A 24 3.92 1.38 9.86
C ILE A 24 3.53 2.64 9.09
N LEU A 25 2.79 3.55 9.72
CA LEU A 25 2.45 4.84 9.12
C LEU A 25 3.71 5.64 8.75
N GLY A 26 4.69 5.71 9.66
CA GLY A 26 5.97 6.37 9.39
C GLY A 26 6.71 5.77 8.19
N ALA A 27 6.71 4.45 8.06
CA ALA A 27 7.31 3.77 6.90
C ALA A 27 6.58 4.12 5.59
N LEU A 28 5.25 4.15 5.59
CA LEU A 28 4.46 4.54 4.42
C LEU A 28 4.68 6.00 4.03
N ILE A 29 4.75 6.91 5.01
CA ILE A 29 5.06 8.33 4.77
C ILE A 29 6.45 8.49 4.16
N LEU A 30 7.47 7.82 4.70
CA LEU A 30 8.83 7.87 4.17
C LEU A 30 8.90 7.31 2.74
N GLN A 31 8.18 6.23 2.44
CA GLN A 31 8.09 5.69 1.08
C GLN A 31 7.45 6.68 0.10
N ALA A 32 6.38 7.35 0.50
CA ALA A 32 5.76 8.40 -0.32
C ALA A 32 6.70 9.61 -0.49
N ALA A 33 7.42 9.98 0.57
CA ALA A 33 8.32 11.13 0.56
C ALA A 33 9.54 10.92 -0.36
N TYR A 34 10.22 9.76 -0.30
CA TYR A 34 11.39 9.57 -1.17
C TYR A 34 11.00 9.51 -2.65
N GLY A 35 9.86 8.90 -3.01
CA GLY A 35 9.37 8.96 -4.38
C GLY A 35 9.05 10.37 -4.88
N ALA A 36 8.63 11.29 -3.97
CA ALA A 36 8.49 12.71 -4.30
C ALA A 36 9.85 13.39 -4.48
N VAL A 37 10.86 13.03 -3.69
CA VAL A 37 12.21 13.58 -3.79
C VAL A 37 12.89 13.16 -5.09
N ASP A 38 12.74 11.90 -5.55
CA ASP A 38 13.22 11.45 -6.86
C ASP A 38 12.73 12.41 -7.97
N LEU A 39 11.42 12.71 -7.97
CA LEU A 39 10.82 13.62 -8.95
C LEU A 39 11.35 15.06 -8.83
N LEU A 40 11.58 15.55 -7.59
CA LEU A 40 12.12 16.88 -7.36
C LEU A 40 13.56 17.01 -7.85
N VAL A 41 14.40 16.02 -7.57
CA VAL A 41 15.82 16.02 -7.99
C VAL A 41 15.93 15.93 -9.51
N VAL A 42 15.19 15.00 -10.13
CA VAL A 42 15.21 14.88 -11.61
C VAL A 42 14.57 16.11 -12.26
N GLY A 43 13.51 16.67 -11.68
CA GLY A 43 12.88 17.91 -12.19
C GLY A 43 13.78 19.13 -12.14
N ARG A 44 14.69 19.20 -11.15
CA ARG A 44 15.61 20.35 -10.99
C ARG A 44 16.93 20.18 -11.75
N PHE A 45 17.45 18.99 -11.86
CA PHE A 45 18.82 18.71 -12.35
C PHE A 45 18.85 17.86 -13.62
N GLY A 46 17.74 17.17 -13.96
CA GLY A 46 17.59 16.35 -15.15
C GLY A 46 16.92 17.09 -16.31
N THR A 47 16.50 16.30 -17.31
CA THR A 47 15.78 16.79 -18.48
C THR A 47 14.25 16.71 -18.27
N THR A 48 13.47 17.47 -19.07
CA THR A 48 12.01 17.36 -19.05
C THR A 48 11.55 15.94 -19.44
N SER A 49 12.20 15.33 -20.41
CA SER A 49 11.95 13.93 -20.80
C SER A 49 12.31 12.95 -19.69
N GLY A 50 13.40 13.21 -18.94
CA GLY A 50 13.80 12.45 -17.77
C GLY A 50 12.79 12.54 -16.64
N LEU A 51 12.28 13.73 -16.34
CA LEU A 51 11.22 13.93 -15.34
C LEU A 51 9.95 13.16 -15.71
N SER A 52 9.53 13.23 -16.99
CA SER A 52 8.40 12.46 -17.49
C SER A 52 8.65 10.95 -17.37
N ALA A 53 9.88 10.50 -17.68
CA ALA A 53 10.27 9.11 -17.58
C ALA A 53 10.23 8.57 -16.15
N VAL A 54 10.75 9.33 -15.17
CA VAL A 54 10.69 8.96 -13.75
C VAL A 54 9.25 8.97 -13.25
N SER A 55 8.46 9.96 -13.64
CA SER A 55 7.04 10.04 -13.27
C SER A 55 6.26 8.81 -13.74
N THR A 56 6.42 8.42 -15.01
CA THR A 56 5.72 7.27 -15.59
C THR A 56 6.29 5.95 -15.08
N GLY A 57 7.63 5.83 -15.01
CA GLY A 57 8.30 4.62 -14.55
C GLY A 57 8.04 4.32 -13.07
N SER A 58 7.98 5.35 -12.22
CA SER A 58 7.65 5.18 -10.81
C SER A 58 6.20 4.72 -10.58
N GLN A 59 5.25 5.08 -11.46
CA GLN A 59 3.88 4.54 -11.39
C GLN A 59 3.86 3.03 -11.62
N VAL A 60 4.66 2.53 -12.58
CA VAL A 60 4.82 1.07 -12.79
C VAL A 60 5.38 0.40 -11.55
N LEU A 61 6.43 0.98 -10.98
CA LEU A 61 7.08 0.44 -9.79
C LEU A 61 6.15 0.45 -8.57
N ASN A 62 5.36 1.52 -8.39
CA ASN A 62 4.36 1.63 -7.33
C ASN A 62 3.27 0.56 -7.46
N LEU A 63 2.74 0.34 -8.67
CA LEU A 63 1.76 -0.72 -8.93
C LEU A 63 2.32 -2.08 -8.50
N VAL A 64 3.52 -2.43 -8.94
CA VAL A 64 4.18 -3.69 -8.57
C VAL A 64 4.38 -3.78 -7.06
N THR A 65 4.88 -2.71 -6.43
CA THR A 65 5.14 -2.66 -4.99
C THR A 65 3.86 -2.83 -4.17
N PHE A 66 2.76 -2.17 -4.54
CA PHE A 66 1.47 -2.30 -3.84
C PHE A 66 0.91 -3.72 -3.93
N VAL A 67 0.95 -4.32 -5.13
CA VAL A 67 0.50 -5.71 -5.34
C VAL A 67 1.34 -6.68 -4.50
N ILE A 68 2.67 -6.54 -4.50
CA ILE A 68 3.57 -7.37 -3.69
C ILE A 68 3.37 -7.16 -2.19
N THR A 69 3.13 -5.93 -1.75
CA THR A 69 2.84 -5.63 -0.33
C THR A 69 1.57 -6.31 0.14
N GLN A 70 0.50 -6.28 -0.66
CA GLN A 70 -0.75 -6.96 -0.34
C GLN A 70 -0.60 -8.48 -0.40
N PHE A 71 0.17 -8.98 -1.37
CA PHE A 71 0.51 -10.40 -1.42
C PHE A 71 1.27 -10.85 -0.16
N ALA A 72 2.26 -10.07 0.28
CA ALA A 72 3.05 -10.34 1.48
C ALA A 72 2.23 -10.27 2.79
N MET A 73 1.06 -9.61 2.79
CA MET A 73 0.14 -9.57 3.93
C MET A 73 -0.26 -11.00 4.38
N GLY A 74 -0.38 -11.93 3.44
CA GLY A 74 -0.65 -13.34 3.77
C GLY A 74 0.38 -13.95 4.71
N ILE A 75 1.65 -13.57 4.55
CA ILE A 75 2.76 -14.03 5.42
C ILE A 75 2.65 -13.36 6.78
N THR A 76 2.39 -12.04 6.82
CA THR A 76 2.17 -11.29 8.06
C THR A 76 1.07 -11.93 8.92
N VAL A 77 -0.09 -12.19 8.30
CA VAL A 77 -1.24 -12.79 8.97
C VAL A 77 -0.91 -14.19 9.50
N LEU A 78 -0.28 -15.03 8.68
CA LEU A 78 0.01 -16.41 9.08
C LEU A 78 1.06 -16.50 10.18
N ILE A 79 2.13 -15.70 10.12
CA ILE A 79 3.14 -15.64 11.19
C ILE A 79 2.50 -15.13 12.50
N ALA A 80 1.71 -14.06 12.44
CA ALA A 80 1.00 -13.55 13.61
C ALA A 80 0.06 -14.61 14.21
N ARG A 81 -0.62 -15.40 13.35
CA ARG A 81 -1.47 -16.51 13.75
C ARG A 81 -0.67 -17.57 14.55
N TYR A 82 0.47 -18.01 14.03
CA TYR A 82 1.31 -19.03 14.68
C TYR A 82 1.94 -18.54 15.97
N ILE A 83 2.24 -17.26 16.10
CA ILE A 83 2.64 -16.66 17.38
C ILE A 83 1.51 -16.78 18.40
N GLY A 84 0.28 -16.44 18.01
CA GLY A 84 -0.89 -16.58 18.87
C GLY A 84 -1.17 -18.03 19.28
N GLU A 85 -1.03 -18.97 18.34
CA GLU A 85 -1.18 -20.43 18.58
C GLU A 85 0.00 -21.03 19.36
N LYS A 86 1.06 -20.25 19.66
CA LYS A 86 2.32 -20.71 20.28
C LYS A 86 3.06 -21.80 19.48
N LYS A 87 2.86 -21.83 18.15
CA LYS A 87 3.50 -22.75 17.19
C LYS A 87 4.66 -22.08 16.47
N GLN A 88 5.62 -21.60 17.23
CA GLN A 88 6.76 -20.83 16.69
C GLN A 88 7.67 -21.66 15.77
N GLU A 89 7.72 -22.97 15.97
CA GLU A 89 8.46 -23.93 15.15
C GLU A 89 7.99 -23.97 13.69
N LEU A 90 6.71 -23.60 13.43
CA LEU A 90 6.18 -23.55 12.06
C LEU A 90 6.56 -22.27 11.30
N ILE A 91 7.03 -21.23 12.00
CA ILE A 91 7.38 -19.94 11.38
C ILE A 91 8.54 -20.11 10.39
N GLY A 92 9.54 -20.93 10.72
CA GLY A 92 10.65 -21.26 9.81
C GLY A 92 10.16 -21.82 8.48
N GLN A 93 9.19 -22.74 8.52
CA GLN A 93 8.58 -23.35 7.32
C GLN A 93 7.78 -22.33 6.48
N VAL A 94 7.08 -21.38 7.13
CA VAL A 94 6.41 -20.28 6.42
C VAL A 94 7.44 -19.41 5.69
N ILE A 95 8.49 -19.01 6.40
CA ILE A 95 9.52 -18.11 5.83
C ILE A 95 10.28 -18.82 4.71
N GLY A 96 10.78 -20.03 4.92
CA GLY A 96 11.54 -20.78 3.92
C GLY A 96 10.74 -21.02 2.64
N GLY A 97 9.49 -21.47 2.76
CA GLY A 97 8.61 -21.65 1.61
C GLY A 97 8.25 -20.34 0.92
N SER A 98 8.07 -19.25 1.69
CA SER A 98 7.79 -17.93 1.12
C SER A 98 8.97 -17.35 0.35
N ILE A 99 10.21 -17.57 0.79
CA ILE A 99 11.40 -17.13 0.06
C ILE A 99 11.41 -17.73 -1.35
N ILE A 100 11.11 -19.03 -1.51
CA ILE A 100 11.06 -19.67 -2.83
C ILE A 100 9.97 -19.03 -3.70
N ILE A 101 8.78 -18.82 -3.16
CA ILE A 101 7.66 -18.23 -3.92
C ILE A 101 7.99 -16.80 -4.35
N PHE A 102 8.53 -15.98 -3.44
CA PHE A 102 8.90 -14.61 -3.75
C PHE A 102 10.08 -14.54 -4.72
N ALA A 103 11.01 -15.50 -4.67
CA ALA A 103 12.07 -15.64 -5.68
C ALA A 103 11.50 -15.95 -7.07
N ILE A 104 10.51 -16.86 -7.17
CA ILE A 104 9.82 -17.15 -8.44
C ILE A 104 9.09 -15.91 -8.96
N ILE A 105 8.34 -15.21 -8.10
CA ILE A 105 7.64 -13.98 -8.47
C ILE A 105 8.65 -12.92 -8.95
N SER A 106 9.76 -12.75 -8.23
CA SER A 106 10.82 -11.82 -8.63
C SER A 106 11.40 -12.18 -10.00
N ALA A 107 11.65 -13.45 -10.27
CA ALA A 107 12.14 -13.90 -11.57
C ALA A 107 11.15 -13.60 -12.70
N VAL A 108 9.84 -13.86 -12.47
CA VAL A 108 8.80 -13.53 -13.46
C VAL A 108 8.73 -12.02 -13.70
N LEU A 109 8.71 -11.21 -12.63
CA LEU A 109 8.70 -9.74 -12.76
C LEU A 109 9.96 -9.21 -13.44
N PHE A 110 11.14 -9.79 -13.14
CA PHE A 110 12.40 -9.46 -13.80
C PHE A 110 12.27 -9.65 -15.31
N PHE A 111 11.85 -10.84 -15.76
CA PHE A 111 11.68 -11.10 -17.20
C PHE A 111 10.65 -10.17 -17.83
N VAL A 112 9.50 -9.94 -17.19
CA VAL A 112 8.47 -9.04 -17.71
C VAL A 112 8.99 -7.61 -17.83
N MET A 113 9.62 -7.07 -16.79
CA MET A 113 10.12 -5.68 -16.79
C MET A 113 11.32 -5.48 -17.74
N ILE A 114 12.19 -6.47 -17.88
CA ILE A 114 13.33 -6.37 -18.80
C ILE A 114 12.88 -6.53 -20.26
N CYS A 115 12.13 -7.60 -20.57
CA CYS A 115 11.77 -7.92 -21.96
C CYS A 115 10.69 -6.99 -22.52
N PHE A 116 9.75 -6.53 -21.69
CA PHE A 116 8.61 -5.74 -22.14
C PHE A 116 8.67 -4.27 -21.71
N SER A 117 9.81 -3.76 -21.20
CA SER A 117 9.98 -2.40 -20.70
C SER A 117 9.45 -1.32 -21.66
N ARG A 118 9.76 -1.42 -22.95
CA ARG A 118 9.29 -0.46 -23.97
C ARG A 118 7.78 -0.56 -24.19
N ARG A 119 7.22 -1.77 -24.20
CA ARG A 119 5.76 -1.97 -24.30
C ARG A 119 5.05 -1.44 -23.07
N ILE A 120 5.62 -1.67 -21.89
CA ILE A 120 5.11 -1.11 -20.61
C ILE A 120 5.07 0.41 -20.68
N ALA A 121 6.15 1.07 -21.14
CA ALA A 121 6.19 2.53 -21.30
C ALA A 121 5.09 3.03 -22.26
N ILE A 122 4.86 2.34 -23.37
CA ILE A 122 3.80 2.69 -24.35
C ILE A 122 2.41 2.49 -23.74
N VAL A 123 2.15 1.37 -23.07
CA VAL A 123 0.86 1.10 -22.40
C VAL A 123 0.57 2.12 -21.30
N MET A 124 1.61 2.58 -20.60
CA MET A 124 1.53 3.66 -19.63
C MET A 124 1.40 5.06 -20.26
N GLN A 125 1.27 5.13 -21.60
CA GLN A 125 1.11 6.39 -22.35
C GLN A 125 2.24 7.41 -22.10
N ALA A 126 3.48 6.93 -21.96
CA ALA A 126 4.64 7.81 -21.88
C ALA A 126 4.72 8.67 -23.17
N PRO A 127 4.98 10.00 -23.08
CA PRO A 127 5.24 10.84 -24.24
C PRO A 127 6.32 10.26 -25.15
N SER A 128 6.20 10.45 -26.47
CA SER A 128 7.11 9.87 -27.47
C SER A 128 8.59 10.11 -27.16
N GLU A 129 8.92 11.32 -26.68
CA GLU A 129 10.26 11.75 -26.30
C GLU A 129 10.77 11.08 -25.02
N ALA A 130 9.86 10.62 -24.16
CA ALA A 130 10.18 10.00 -22.87
C ALA A 130 10.16 8.45 -22.91
N VAL A 131 9.56 7.81 -23.94
CA VAL A 131 9.43 6.34 -24.02
C VAL A 131 10.78 5.64 -23.84
N GLY A 132 11.83 6.15 -24.47
CA GLY A 132 13.19 5.58 -24.37
C GLY A 132 13.71 5.61 -22.92
N LEU A 133 13.67 6.76 -22.28
CA LEU A 133 14.10 6.95 -20.88
C LEU A 133 13.21 6.20 -19.87
N THR A 134 11.89 6.16 -20.10
CA THR A 134 10.96 5.36 -19.28
C THR A 134 11.31 3.87 -19.40
N SER A 135 11.61 3.38 -20.60
CA SER A 135 12.04 2.00 -20.81
C SER A 135 13.33 1.68 -20.06
N VAL A 136 14.31 2.60 -20.07
CA VAL A 136 15.58 2.46 -19.33
C VAL A 136 15.31 2.43 -17.82
N TYR A 137 14.48 3.35 -17.31
CA TYR A 137 14.09 3.37 -15.89
C TYR A 137 13.44 2.04 -15.46
N VAL A 138 12.44 1.56 -16.23
CA VAL A 138 11.76 0.29 -15.94
C VAL A 138 12.72 -0.89 -16.02
N LYS A 139 13.68 -0.91 -16.96
CA LYS A 139 14.69 -1.96 -17.04
C LYS A 139 15.60 -1.99 -15.82
N ILE A 140 16.11 -0.83 -15.38
CA ILE A 140 17.01 -0.75 -14.22
C ILE A 140 16.26 -1.20 -12.97
N CYS A 141 15.04 -0.70 -12.74
CA CYS A 141 14.20 -1.14 -11.63
C CYS A 141 13.83 -2.62 -11.72
N GLY A 142 13.59 -3.14 -12.94
CA GLY A 142 13.37 -4.55 -13.19
C GLY A 142 14.60 -5.41 -12.85
N GLY A 143 15.80 -4.93 -13.18
CA GLY A 143 17.06 -5.57 -12.77
C GLY A 143 17.21 -5.67 -11.25
N GLY A 144 16.70 -4.68 -10.52
CA GLY A 144 16.71 -4.63 -9.05
C GLY A 144 15.45 -5.18 -8.37
N ILE A 145 14.50 -5.74 -9.12
CA ILE A 145 13.18 -6.13 -8.56
C ILE A 145 13.31 -7.15 -7.42
N PHE A 146 14.35 -7.98 -7.43
CA PHE A 146 14.63 -8.94 -6.36
C PHE A 146 14.78 -8.26 -4.99
N PHE A 147 15.42 -7.09 -4.94
CA PHE A 147 15.57 -6.34 -3.69
C PHE A 147 14.24 -5.74 -3.23
N ILE A 148 13.43 -5.21 -4.17
CA ILE A 148 12.12 -4.63 -3.85
C ILE A 148 11.18 -5.71 -3.29
N VAL A 149 11.14 -6.87 -3.93
CA VAL A 149 10.32 -8.00 -3.51
C VAL A 149 10.83 -8.57 -2.17
N ALA A 150 12.15 -8.72 -2.01
CA ALA A 150 12.76 -9.19 -0.76
C ALA A 150 12.49 -8.22 0.41
N TYR A 151 12.58 -6.91 0.19
CA TYR A 151 12.22 -5.91 1.20
C TYR A 151 10.78 -6.08 1.69
N ASN A 152 9.83 -6.25 0.76
CA ASN A 152 8.41 -6.42 1.12
C ASN A 152 8.17 -7.72 1.91
N LEU A 153 8.83 -8.82 1.51
CA LEU A 153 8.79 -10.08 2.24
C LEU A 153 9.34 -9.93 3.67
N LEU A 154 10.54 -9.34 3.82
CA LEU A 154 11.17 -9.14 5.14
C LEU A 154 10.32 -8.22 6.01
N SER A 155 9.79 -7.12 5.46
CA SER A 155 8.88 -6.23 6.18
C SER A 155 7.62 -6.95 6.65
N ALA A 156 7.06 -7.86 5.84
CA ALA A 156 5.91 -8.67 6.21
C ALA A 156 6.24 -9.66 7.34
N ILE A 157 7.42 -10.28 7.30
CA ILE A 157 7.91 -11.16 8.37
C ILE A 157 8.00 -10.39 9.69
N PHE A 158 8.68 -9.23 9.71
CA PHE A 158 8.80 -8.42 10.92
C PHE A 158 7.44 -7.98 11.47
N ARG A 159 6.51 -7.52 10.60
CA ARG A 159 5.15 -7.17 11.02
C ARG A 159 4.40 -8.36 11.61
N GLY A 160 4.54 -9.53 11.00
CA GLY A 160 3.96 -10.79 11.51
C GLY A 160 4.51 -11.17 12.90
N LEU A 161 5.79 -10.90 13.15
CA LEU A 161 6.45 -11.10 14.45
C LEU A 161 6.05 -10.02 15.50
N GLY A 162 5.21 -9.05 15.14
CA GLY A 162 4.83 -7.95 16.03
C GLY A 162 5.88 -6.83 16.12
N ASP A 163 6.83 -6.78 15.19
CA ASP A 163 7.85 -5.73 15.11
C ASP A 163 7.59 -4.82 13.89
N SER A 164 6.99 -3.66 14.14
CA SER A 164 6.80 -2.62 13.12
C SER A 164 7.93 -1.59 13.07
N LYS A 165 8.79 -1.54 14.08
CA LYS A 165 9.88 -0.57 14.17
C LYS A 165 11.03 -0.91 13.22
N SER A 166 11.36 -2.19 13.09
CA SER A 166 12.44 -2.62 12.21
C SER A 166 12.18 -2.26 10.75
N PRO A 167 11.00 -2.51 10.15
CA PRO A 167 10.67 -2.02 8.81
C PRO A 167 10.77 -0.51 8.64
N LEU A 168 10.39 0.30 9.64
CA LEU A 168 10.58 1.75 9.61
C LEU A 168 12.05 2.14 9.51
N ILE A 169 12.92 1.48 10.29
CA ILE A 169 14.37 1.75 10.24
C ILE A 169 14.93 1.42 8.86
N PHE A 170 14.52 0.30 8.26
CA PHE A 170 14.99 -0.10 6.93
C PHE A 170 14.62 0.94 5.87
N VAL A 171 13.37 1.41 5.89
CA VAL A 171 12.89 2.46 4.97
C VAL A 171 13.59 3.79 5.24
N ALA A 172 13.80 4.16 6.49
CA ALA A 172 14.49 5.42 6.81
C ALA A 172 15.93 5.43 6.26
N VAL A 173 16.65 4.32 6.41
CA VAL A 173 18.00 4.16 5.83
C VAL A 173 17.94 4.18 4.31
N ALA A 174 16.99 3.45 3.70
CA ALA A 174 16.79 3.47 2.26
C ALA A 174 16.49 4.88 1.73
N CYS A 175 15.64 5.65 2.43
CA CYS A 175 15.28 7.01 2.06
C CYS A 175 16.54 7.93 2.02
N VAL A 176 17.37 7.88 3.05
CA VAL A 176 18.60 8.68 3.09
C VAL A 176 19.56 8.29 1.95
N ILE A 177 19.76 7.00 1.72
CA ILE A 177 20.64 6.49 0.65
C ILE A 177 20.12 6.86 -0.73
N ASN A 178 18.80 6.76 -0.94
CA ASN A 178 18.16 7.14 -2.19
C ASN A 178 18.36 8.63 -2.47
N ILE A 179 18.06 9.51 -1.51
CA ILE A 179 18.26 10.96 -1.66
C ILE A 179 19.71 11.31 -1.99
N VAL A 180 20.67 10.73 -1.25
CA VAL A 180 22.10 10.94 -1.52
C VAL A 180 22.48 10.38 -2.89
N GLY A 181 21.98 9.21 -3.26
CA GLY A 181 22.18 8.59 -4.56
C GLY A 181 21.63 9.44 -5.71
N ASP A 182 20.43 9.99 -5.58
CA ASP A 182 19.85 10.90 -6.58
C ASP A 182 20.68 12.16 -6.75
N LEU A 183 21.10 12.80 -5.66
CA LEU A 183 21.95 13.98 -5.74
C LEU A 183 23.31 13.67 -6.41
N LEU A 184 23.90 12.52 -6.13
CA LEU A 184 25.17 12.11 -6.75
C LEU A 184 24.98 11.73 -8.22
N LEU A 185 24.01 10.86 -8.53
CA LEU A 185 23.87 10.29 -9.89
C LEU A 185 23.13 11.25 -10.84
N VAL A 186 22.09 11.93 -10.39
CA VAL A 186 21.31 12.84 -11.24
C VAL A 186 21.95 14.24 -11.28
N ALA A 187 22.24 14.86 -10.13
CA ALA A 187 22.80 16.20 -10.10
C ALA A 187 24.31 16.22 -10.40
N GLY A 188 25.09 15.27 -9.84
CA GLY A 188 26.53 15.17 -10.04
C GLY A 188 26.91 14.56 -11.38
N PHE A 189 26.54 13.31 -11.61
CA PHE A 189 26.94 12.56 -12.83
C PHE A 189 26.02 12.80 -14.04
N LYS A 190 24.94 13.58 -13.88
CA LYS A 190 24.00 13.90 -14.98
C LYS A 190 23.33 12.68 -15.66
N MET A 191 23.08 11.61 -14.88
CA MET A 191 22.53 10.37 -15.40
C MET A 191 21.01 10.39 -15.60
N ASP A 192 20.34 11.52 -15.31
CA ASP A 192 18.90 11.74 -15.52
C ASP A 192 18.03 10.61 -14.88
N ALA A 193 17.03 10.11 -15.61
CA ALA A 193 16.13 9.04 -15.14
C ALA A 193 16.87 7.73 -14.78
N ALA A 194 17.97 7.41 -15.47
CA ALA A 194 18.76 6.24 -15.15
C ALA A 194 19.44 6.36 -13.77
N GLY A 195 19.91 7.57 -13.43
CA GLY A 195 20.49 7.85 -12.10
C GLY A 195 19.50 7.62 -10.96
N ALA A 196 18.27 8.13 -11.10
CA ALA A 196 17.20 7.94 -10.12
C ALA A 196 16.83 6.44 -9.96
N ALA A 197 16.73 5.70 -11.07
CA ALA A 197 16.46 4.26 -11.03
C ALA A 197 17.57 3.47 -10.30
N ILE A 198 18.85 3.78 -10.56
CA ILE A 198 19.98 3.15 -9.88
C ILE A 198 19.99 3.48 -8.40
N ALA A 199 19.77 4.75 -8.02
CA ALA A 199 19.68 5.17 -6.63
C ALA A 199 18.60 4.41 -5.86
N THR A 200 17.41 4.29 -6.46
CA THR A 200 16.28 3.53 -5.90
C THR A 200 16.64 2.06 -5.68
N VAL A 201 17.20 1.39 -6.69
CA VAL A 201 17.58 -0.04 -6.58
C VAL A 201 18.68 -0.24 -5.53
N PHE A 202 19.68 0.63 -5.50
CA PHE A 202 20.76 0.56 -4.54
C PHE A 202 20.26 0.77 -3.10
N ALA A 203 19.40 1.75 -2.88
CA ALA A 203 18.77 1.99 -1.58
C ALA A 203 17.97 0.78 -1.09
N GLN A 204 17.22 0.13 -1.98
CA GLN A 204 16.48 -1.10 -1.66
C GLN A 204 17.43 -2.27 -1.33
N ALA A 205 18.53 -2.42 -2.06
CA ALA A 205 19.54 -3.45 -1.79
C ALA A 205 20.14 -3.29 -0.39
N VAL A 206 20.53 -2.08 0.00
CA VAL A 206 21.04 -1.79 1.35
C VAL A 206 20.00 -2.05 2.42
N SER A 207 18.75 -1.68 2.16
CA SER A 207 17.62 -1.95 3.06
C SER A 207 17.42 -3.44 3.31
N VAL A 208 17.51 -4.27 2.27
CA VAL A 208 17.42 -5.73 2.37
C VAL A 208 18.60 -6.30 3.16
N MET A 209 19.82 -5.85 2.91
CA MET A 209 21.00 -6.30 3.68
C MET A 209 20.85 -5.98 5.16
N LEU A 210 20.39 -4.77 5.49
CA LEU A 210 20.13 -4.37 6.88
C LEU A 210 19.02 -5.23 7.50
N ALA A 211 17.94 -5.49 6.76
CA ALA A 211 16.83 -6.31 7.24
C ALA A 211 17.26 -7.75 7.51
N LEU A 212 18.05 -8.37 6.62
CA LEU A 212 18.62 -9.69 6.81
C LEU A 212 19.55 -9.74 8.03
N PHE A 213 20.45 -8.76 8.15
CA PHE A 213 21.34 -8.66 9.32
C PHE A 213 20.55 -8.58 10.62
N MET A 214 19.50 -7.74 10.68
CA MET A 214 18.67 -7.62 11.88
C MET A 214 17.86 -8.90 12.14
N LEU A 215 17.37 -9.56 11.09
CA LEU A 215 16.63 -10.83 11.23
C LEU A 215 17.52 -11.91 11.85
N VAL A 216 18.74 -12.09 11.36
CA VAL A 216 19.69 -13.08 11.87
C VAL A 216 20.14 -12.73 13.29
N LYS A 217 20.52 -11.48 13.54
CA LYS A 217 21.08 -11.07 14.85
C LYS A 217 20.04 -11.06 15.98
N ARG A 218 18.79 -10.68 15.70
CA ARG A 218 17.74 -10.49 16.71
C ARG A 218 16.78 -11.67 16.84
N ASN A 219 16.84 -12.64 15.92
CA ASN A 219 15.89 -13.71 15.92
C ASN A 219 16.24 -14.76 17.00
N LYS A 220 15.38 -14.82 18.04
CA LYS A 220 15.38 -15.87 19.07
C LYS A 220 14.02 -16.60 19.12
N ILE A 221 13.12 -16.31 18.16
CA ILE A 221 11.72 -16.76 18.22
C ILE A 221 11.52 -18.03 17.40
N PHE A 222 12.24 -18.17 16.29
CA PHE A 222 12.12 -19.32 15.38
C PHE A 222 13.50 -19.73 14.84
N THR A 223 13.60 -20.93 14.34
CA THR A 223 14.78 -21.44 13.62
C THR A 223 14.42 -21.67 12.16
N ILE A 224 15.36 -21.39 11.26
CA ILE A 224 15.23 -21.73 9.84
C ILE A 224 16.27 -22.81 9.55
N THR A 225 15.82 -23.93 9.02
CA THR A 225 16.67 -25.06 8.62
C THR A 225 16.66 -25.20 7.09
N LYS A 226 17.64 -25.89 6.53
CA LYS A 226 17.68 -26.14 5.08
C LYS A 226 16.42 -26.89 4.58
N SER A 227 15.80 -27.70 5.43
CA SER A 227 14.58 -28.45 5.13
C SER A 227 13.33 -27.55 4.97
N ASP A 228 13.37 -26.31 5.47
CA ASP A 228 12.25 -25.35 5.37
C ASP A 228 12.17 -24.70 3.99
N PHE A 229 13.27 -24.70 3.23
CA PHE A 229 13.32 -24.18 1.86
C PHE A 229 12.67 -25.13 0.86
N LYS A 230 11.35 -25.30 1.01
CA LYS A 230 10.51 -26.09 0.10
C LYS A 230 9.08 -25.52 0.08
N ILE A 231 8.36 -25.76 -1.01
CA ILE A 231 6.93 -25.42 -1.10
C ILE A 231 6.18 -26.41 -0.21
N ASN A 232 5.70 -25.91 0.92
CA ASN A 232 5.01 -26.68 1.95
C ASN A 232 3.56 -26.21 2.13
N MET A 233 2.80 -26.88 3.01
CA MET A 233 1.39 -26.56 3.26
C MET A 233 1.23 -25.17 3.90
N HIS A 234 2.19 -24.72 4.69
CA HIS A 234 2.11 -23.42 5.38
C HIS A 234 2.30 -22.26 4.40
N CYS A 235 3.23 -22.36 3.45
CA CYS A 235 3.35 -21.35 2.42
C CYS A 235 2.16 -21.35 1.45
N LYS A 236 1.56 -22.53 1.13
CA LYS A 236 0.30 -22.58 0.37
C LYS A 236 -0.86 -21.88 1.11
N ARG A 237 -0.90 -21.99 2.45
CA ARG A 237 -1.87 -21.25 3.27
C ARG A 237 -1.63 -19.74 3.19
N ALA A 238 -0.38 -19.28 3.28
CA ALA A 238 -0.03 -17.87 3.10
C ALA A 238 -0.44 -17.34 1.72
N LEU A 239 -0.22 -18.14 0.65
CA LEU A 239 -0.69 -17.83 -0.71
C LEU A 239 -2.21 -17.68 -0.79
N LYS A 240 -2.95 -18.60 -0.18
CA LYS A 240 -4.41 -18.55 -0.15
C LYS A 240 -4.94 -17.26 0.50
N ILE A 241 -4.19 -16.69 1.43
CA ILE A 241 -4.49 -15.41 2.06
C ILE A 241 -4.04 -14.25 1.18
N GLY A 242 -2.83 -14.30 0.63
CA GLY A 242 -2.19 -13.20 -0.09
C GLY A 242 -2.68 -12.99 -1.53
N ILE A 243 -2.96 -14.07 -2.29
CA ILE A 243 -3.40 -13.96 -3.68
C ILE A 243 -4.68 -13.13 -3.84
N PRO A 244 -5.76 -13.36 -3.06
CA PRO A 244 -6.96 -12.53 -3.17
C PRO A 244 -6.69 -11.06 -2.92
N LEU A 245 -5.86 -10.72 -1.93
CA LEU A 245 -5.51 -9.34 -1.61
C LEU A 245 -4.69 -8.68 -2.72
N ALA A 246 -3.72 -9.40 -3.29
CA ALA A 246 -2.93 -8.91 -4.42
C ALA A 246 -3.80 -8.66 -5.67
N LEU A 247 -4.74 -9.56 -5.97
CA LEU A 247 -5.67 -9.41 -7.09
C LEU A 247 -6.63 -8.24 -6.86
N GLN A 248 -7.15 -8.08 -5.65
CA GLN A 248 -7.97 -6.93 -5.28
C GLN A 248 -7.20 -5.63 -5.49
N GLU A 249 -5.96 -5.54 -5.00
CA GLU A 249 -5.12 -4.34 -5.15
C GLU A 249 -4.87 -4.01 -6.62
N PHE A 250 -4.47 -5.00 -7.42
CA PHE A 250 -4.26 -4.82 -8.86
C PHE A 250 -5.51 -4.22 -9.54
N LEU A 251 -6.68 -4.80 -9.31
CA LEU A 251 -7.93 -4.35 -9.92
C LEU A 251 -8.36 -2.97 -9.38
N THR A 252 -8.05 -2.65 -8.14
CA THR A 252 -8.27 -1.32 -7.57
C THR A 252 -7.42 -0.29 -8.28
N GLN A 253 -6.13 -0.56 -8.54
CA GLN A 253 -5.25 0.34 -9.29
C GLN A 253 -5.75 0.55 -10.74
N VAL A 254 -6.21 -0.52 -11.40
CA VAL A 254 -6.83 -0.41 -12.73
C VAL A 254 -8.09 0.49 -12.69
N SER A 255 -8.89 0.41 -11.63
CA SER A 255 -10.07 1.24 -11.48
C SER A 255 -9.76 2.73 -11.35
N PHE A 256 -8.64 3.09 -10.73
CA PHE A 256 -8.18 4.49 -10.68
C PHE A 256 -7.82 5.02 -12.07
N LEU A 257 -7.24 4.20 -12.94
CA LEU A 257 -6.98 4.59 -14.33
C LEU A 257 -8.26 4.84 -15.11
N ALA A 258 -9.29 4.00 -14.92
CA ALA A 258 -10.59 4.20 -15.52
C ALA A 258 -11.26 5.50 -15.04
N LEU A 259 -11.18 5.80 -13.73
CA LEU A 259 -11.70 7.05 -13.17
C LEU A 259 -10.98 8.28 -13.76
N CYS A 260 -9.65 8.19 -13.90
CA CYS A 260 -8.87 9.25 -14.56
C CYS A 260 -9.36 9.48 -16.00
N ALA A 261 -9.62 8.41 -16.77
CA ALA A 261 -10.13 8.53 -18.13
C ALA A 261 -11.51 9.20 -18.19
N PHE A 262 -12.40 8.95 -17.21
CA PHE A 262 -13.70 9.64 -17.15
C PHE A 262 -13.55 11.14 -16.89
N ILE A 263 -12.64 11.52 -15.98
CA ILE A 263 -12.42 12.92 -15.61
C ILE A 263 -11.71 13.69 -16.75
N ASN A 264 -10.82 13.04 -17.50
CA ASN A 264 -10.12 13.66 -18.62
C ASN A 264 -11.07 14.19 -19.72
N ARG A 265 -12.28 13.62 -19.83
CA ARG A 265 -13.33 14.10 -20.73
C ARG A 265 -13.90 15.46 -20.35
N LEU A 266 -13.74 15.89 -19.09
CA LEU A 266 -14.21 17.17 -18.57
C LEU A 266 -13.27 18.35 -18.87
N GLY A 267 -12.16 18.08 -19.56
CA GLY A 267 -11.19 19.07 -20.00
C GLY A 267 -9.92 19.15 -19.15
N LEU A 268 -9.00 20.01 -19.61
CA LEU A 268 -7.63 20.08 -19.06
C LEU A 268 -7.60 20.52 -17.59
N GLU A 269 -8.38 21.53 -17.21
CA GLU A 269 -8.43 22.03 -15.84
C GLU A 269 -8.96 20.96 -14.86
N ALA A 270 -10.00 20.21 -15.27
CA ALA A 270 -10.55 19.13 -14.47
C ALA A 270 -9.55 17.97 -14.29
N SER A 271 -8.87 17.58 -15.37
CA SER A 271 -7.82 16.55 -15.34
C SER A 271 -6.66 16.97 -14.44
N SER A 272 -6.16 18.20 -14.58
CA SER A 272 -5.07 18.74 -13.77
C SER A 272 -5.46 18.86 -12.29
N GLY A 273 -6.66 19.39 -12.00
CA GLY A 273 -7.20 19.49 -10.64
C GLY A 273 -7.36 18.13 -9.97
N TYR A 274 -7.88 17.13 -10.69
CA TYR A 274 -7.95 15.76 -10.20
C TYR A 274 -6.57 15.17 -9.91
N GLY A 275 -5.59 15.41 -10.77
CA GLY A 275 -4.21 14.96 -10.56
C GLY A 275 -3.60 15.52 -9.26
N VAL A 276 -3.87 16.79 -8.94
CA VAL A 276 -3.48 17.40 -7.65
C VAL A 276 -4.24 16.77 -6.50
N ALA A 277 -5.57 16.65 -6.62
CA ALA A 277 -6.40 16.03 -5.60
C ALA A 277 -5.97 14.58 -5.27
N CYS A 278 -5.58 13.78 -6.28
CA CYS A 278 -5.08 12.42 -6.08
C CYS A 278 -3.83 12.36 -5.21
N LYS A 279 -2.93 13.34 -5.30
CA LYS A 279 -1.74 13.39 -4.41
C LYS A 279 -2.16 13.55 -2.95
N ILE A 280 -3.12 14.44 -2.68
CA ILE A 280 -3.65 14.67 -1.33
C ILE A 280 -4.39 13.42 -0.83
N VAL A 281 -5.24 12.82 -1.67
CA VAL A 281 -5.95 11.57 -1.37
C VAL A 281 -4.97 10.45 -1.02
N ASN A 282 -3.91 10.26 -1.80
CA ASN A 282 -2.91 9.23 -1.52
C ASN A 282 -2.26 9.42 -0.15
N PHE A 283 -1.90 10.64 0.23
CA PHE A 283 -1.39 10.92 1.57
C PHE A 283 -2.44 10.64 2.67
N ALA A 284 -3.68 11.06 2.47
CA ALA A 284 -4.76 10.82 3.42
C ALA A 284 -5.01 9.31 3.64
N MET A 285 -4.86 8.49 2.58
CA MET A 285 -5.08 7.04 2.63
C MET A 285 -3.95 6.25 3.34
N LEU A 286 -2.79 6.87 3.64
CA LEU A 286 -1.72 6.20 4.38
C LEU A 286 -2.15 5.82 5.81
N ILE A 287 -2.98 6.66 6.43
CA ILE A 287 -3.45 6.44 7.81
C ILE A 287 -4.37 5.22 7.90
N PRO A 288 -5.49 5.13 7.16
CA PRO A 288 -6.34 3.94 7.19
C PRO A 288 -5.58 2.68 6.71
N SER A 289 -4.65 2.81 5.74
CA SER A 289 -3.82 1.68 5.30
C SER A 289 -2.92 1.14 6.41
N SER A 290 -2.30 2.01 7.21
CA SER A 290 -1.49 1.60 8.36
C SER A 290 -2.34 0.94 9.45
N LEU A 291 -3.56 1.44 9.67
CA LEU A 291 -4.52 0.87 10.61
C LEU A 291 -4.97 -0.53 10.16
N MET A 292 -5.30 -0.71 8.88
CA MET A 292 -5.66 -2.01 8.30
C MET A 292 -4.56 -3.06 8.49
N GLN A 293 -3.31 -2.69 8.14
CA GLN A 293 -2.16 -3.59 8.26
C GLN A 293 -1.89 -3.98 9.73
N SER A 294 -2.00 -3.01 10.64
CA SER A 294 -1.83 -3.22 12.08
C SER A 294 -2.93 -4.10 12.65
N MET A 295 -4.17 -3.84 12.24
CA MET A 295 -5.34 -4.61 12.65
C MET A 295 -5.24 -6.07 12.20
N ALA A 296 -4.81 -6.33 10.96
CA ALA A 296 -4.66 -7.67 10.44
C ALA A 296 -3.68 -8.52 11.29
N SER A 297 -2.53 -7.96 11.66
CA SER A 297 -1.56 -8.63 12.53
C SER A 297 -2.09 -8.82 13.95
N PHE A 298 -2.66 -7.75 14.54
CA PHE A 298 -3.22 -7.78 15.90
C PHE A 298 -4.34 -8.82 16.05
N VAL A 299 -5.29 -8.79 15.13
CA VAL A 299 -6.44 -9.71 15.11
C VAL A 299 -5.97 -11.14 14.89
N SER A 300 -5.07 -11.39 13.92
CA SER A 300 -4.60 -12.73 13.63
C SER A 300 -3.91 -13.38 14.82
N GLN A 301 -3.10 -12.63 15.58
CA GLN A 301 -2.46 -13.13 16.79
C GLN A 301 -3.50 -13.48 17.88
N ASN A 302 -4.53 -12.64 18.06
CA ASN A 302 -5.58 -12.89 19.04
C ASN A 302 -6.48 -14.07 18.65
N VAL A 303 -6.81 -14.22 17.37
CA VAL A 303 -7.57 -15.37 16.85
C VAL A 303 -6.74 -16.66 17.02
N GLY A 304 -5.43 -16.63 16.76
CA GLY A 304 -4.53 -17.75 17.01
C GLY A 304 -4.48 -18.16 18.49
N ALA A 305 -4.59 -17.20 19.41
CA ALA A 305 -4.65 -17.42 20.84
C ALA A 305 -6.06 -17.81 21.37
N GLY A 306 -7.08 -17.90 20.50
CA GLY A 306 -8.47 -18.17 20.89
C GLY A 306 -9.19 -16.97 21.52
N ASN A 307 -8.61 -15.76 21.47
CA ASN A 307 -9.14 -14.54 22.08
C ASN A 307 -10.08 -13.76 21.14
N GLU A 308 -11.15 -14.41 20.65
CA GLU A 308 -12.12 -13.82 19.70
C GLU A 308 -12.77 -12.52 20.23
N LYS A 309 -13.14 -12.49 21.50
CA LYS A 309 -13.71 -11.28 22.13
C LYS A 309 -12.75 -10.09 22.03
N ARG A 310 -11.44 -10.34 22.21
CA ARG A 310 -10.42 -9.32 22.12
C ARG A 310 -10.16 -8.88 20.68
N ALA A 311 -10.16 -9.81 19.74
CA ALA A 311 -10.06 -9.51 18.30
C ALA A 311 -11.20 -8.60 17.84
N LYS A 312 -12.44 -8.90 18.24
CA LYS A 312 -13.62 -8.07 17.96
C LYS A 312 -13.55 -6.70 18.63
N LYS A 313 -13.13 -6.63 19.88
CA LYS A 313 -12.95 -5.34 20.59
C LYS A 313 -11.87 -4.48 19.92
N ALA A 314 -10.81 -5.11 19.39
CA ALA A 314 -9.78 -4.41 18.65
C ALA A 314 -10.33 -3.75 17.38
N MET A 315 -11.22 -4.43 16.63
CA MET A 315 -11.87 -3.85 15.45
C MET A 315 -12.63 -2.56 15.82
N PHE A 316 -13.45 -2.60 16.86
CA PHE A 316 -14.19 -1.40 17.31
C PHE A 316 -13.26 -0.30 17.85
N THR A 317 -12.18 -0.68 18.53
CA THR A 317 -11.15 0.30 18.96
C THR A 317 -10.49 0.96 17.74
N GLY A 318 -10.16 0.17 16.71
CA GLY A 318 -9.60 0.68 15.45
C GLY A 318 -10.56 1.62 14.72
N ILE A 319 -11.85 1.27 14.67
CA ILE A 319 -12.90 2.14 14.12
C ILE A 319 -12.93 3.47 14.89
N GLY A 320 -12.94 3.44 16.23
CA GLY A 320 -12.96 4.66 17.04
C GLY A 320 -11.75 5.57 16.80
N VAL A 321 -10.55 5.00 16.80
CA VAL A 321 -9.31 5.76 16.48
C VAL A 321 -9.36 6.33 15.06
N GLY A 322 -9.74 5.50 14.10
CA GLY A 322 -9.82 5.90 12.72
C GLY A 322 -10.87 6.99 12.46
N LEU A 323 -12.03 6.93 13.15
CA LEU A 323 -13.07 7.97 13.07
C LEU A 323 -12.57 9.32 13.57
N VAL A 324 -11.85 9.36 14.70
CA VAL A 324 -11.27 10.61 15.21
C VAL A 324 -10.34 11.23 14.17
N ILE A 325 -9.42 10.43 13.60
CA ILE A 325 -8.48 10.91 12.60
C ILE A 325 -9.20 11.27 11.30
N GLY A 326 -10.16 10.46 10.85
CA GLY A 326 -10.97 10.69 9.67
C GLY A 326 -11.79 11.98 9.76
N CYS A 327 -12.39 12.27 10.93
CA CYS A 327 -13.08 13.54 11.15
C CYS A 327 -12.14 14.75 11.09
N ILE A 328 -10.93 14.64 11.64
CA ILE A 328 -9.92 15.71 11.52
C ILE A 328 -9.57 15.94 10.05
N ALA A 329 -9.30 14.86 9.29
CA ALA A 329 -8.99 14.94 7.87
C ALA A 329 -10.16 15.53 7.07
N PHE A 330 -11.39 15.12 7.37
CA PHE A 330 -12.62 15.68 6.78
C PHE A 330 -12.69 17.19 6.96
N LEU A 331 -12.54 17.65 8.21
CA LEU A 331 -12.58 19.08 8.52
C LEU A 331 -11.46 19.86 7.82
N LEU A 332 -10.25 19.32 7.77
CA LEU A 332 -9.13 19.91 7.06
C LEU A 332 -9.43 20.05 5.55
N ILE A 333 -10.00 19.02 4.93
CA ILE A 333 -10.35 19.04 3.52
C ILE A 333 -11.47 20.08 3.25
N ILE A 334 -12.53 20.07 4.08
CA ILE A 334 -13.68 20.97 3.86
C ILE A 334 -13.29 22.44 4.06
N PHE A 335 -12.50 22.76 5.10
CA PHE A 335 -12.20 24.16 5.46
C PHE A 335 -10.90 24.70 4.86
N LYS A 336 -9.98 23.83 4.44
CA LYS A 336 -8.64 24.20 3.96
C LYS A 336 -8.20 23.44 2.72
N GLY A 337 -9.13 22.80 1.99
CA GLY A 337 -8.83 22.01 0.81
C GLY A 337 -8.27 22.85 -0.34
N ASP A 338 -8.65 24.12 -0.46
CA ASP A 338 -8.07 25.11 -1.36
C ASP A 338 -6.57 25.35 -1.07
N ILE A 339 -6.22 25.51 0.19
CA ILE A 339 -4.83 25.66 0.61
C ILE A 339 -4.05 24.37 0.34
N LEU A 340 -4.65 23.19 0.63
CA LEU A 340 -4.00 21.90 0.36
C LEU A 340 -3.70 21.70 -1.13
N THR A 341 -4.64 22.06 -2.01
CA THR A 341 -4.43 22.00 -3.47
C THR A 341 -3.45 23.07 -3.94
N GLY A 342 -3.48 24.27 -3.33
CA GLY A 342 -2.56 25.37 -3.61
C GLY A 342 -1.08 25.09 -3.29
N ILE A 343 -0.79 24.09 -2.44
CA ILE A 343 0.59 23.63 -2.21
C ILE A 343 1.23 23.05 -3.48
N PHE A 344 0.42 22.47 -4.39
CA PHE A 344 0.90 21.76 -5.56
C PHE A 344 0.87 22.59 -6.86
N THR A 345 0.08 23.66 -6.89
CA THR A 345 -0.06 24.52 -8.07
C THR A 345 -0.51 25.93 -7.69
N THR A 346 -0.06 26.91 -8.45
CA THR A 346 -0.46 28.31 -8.31
C THR A 346 -1.61 28.70 -9.27
N ASP A 347 -2.00 27.81 -10.19
CA ASP A 347 -3.11 28.04 -11.11
C ASP A 347 -4.44 27.96 -10.36
N ALA A 348 -5.14 29.11 -10.27
CA ALA A 348 -6.38 29.23 -9.51
C ALA A 348 -7.50 28.31 -10.03
N ALA A 349 -7.59 28.09 -11.35
CA ALA A 349 -8.59 27.20 -11.94
C ALA A 349 -8.32 25.74 -11.54
N VAL A 350 -7.06 25.30 -11.59
CA VAL A 350 -6.63 23.95 -11.19
C VAL A 350 -6.82 23.75 -9.68
N VAL A 351 -6.48 24.75 -8.85
CA VAL A 351 -6.72 24.73 -7.39
C VAL A 351 -8.20 24.53 -7.11
N GLN A 352 -9.07 25.31 -7.76
CA GLN A 352 -10.52 25.22 -7.54
C GLN A 352 -11.07 23.84 -7.97
N LYS A 353 -10.66 23.33 -9.13
CA LYS A 353 -11.09 22.00 -9.62
C LYS A 353 -10.61 20.87 -8.68
N GLY A 354 -9.36 20.93 -8.19
CA GLY A 354 -8.84 19.99 -7.22
C GLY A 354 -9.61 20.03 -5.91
N TYR A 355 -9.91 21.23 -5.41
CA TYR A 355 -10.74 21.41 -4.21
C TYR A 355 -12.17 20.91 -4.42
N ASP A 356 -12.78 21.14 -5.58
CA ASP A 356 -14.11 20.62 -5.89
C ASP A 356 -14.15 19.09 -5.82
N TYR A 357 -13.12 18.38 -6.34
CA TYR A 357 -13.03 16.93 -6.16
C TYR A 357 -12.90 16.54 -4.69
N LEU A 358 -12.01 17.21 -3.94
CA LEU A 358 -11.78 16.93 -2.53
C LEU A 358 -13.05 17.14 -1.68
N LYS A 359 -13.90 18.12 -1.97
CA LYS A 359 -15.18 18.31 -1.29
C LYS A 359 -16.07 17.07 -1.41
N GLY A 360 -16.20 16.53 -2.63
CA GLY A 360 -16.96 15.29 -2.86
C GLY A 360 -16.34 14.09 -2.17
N PHE A 361 -15.01 14.03 -2.16
CA PHE A 361 -14.25 12.96 -1.56
C PHE A 361 -14.17 13.04 -0.03
N ALA A 362 -14.35 14.22 0.59
CA ALA A 362 -14.07 14.46 2.00
C ALA A 362 -14.69 13.41 2.94
N LEU A 363 -15.97 13.02 2.72
CA LEU A 363 -16.65 12.01 3.52
C LEU A 363 -15.93 10.65 3.50
N GLU A 364 -15.17 10.35 2.45
CA GLU A 364 -14.39 9.12 2.32
C GLU A 364 -13.40 8.96 3.46
N THR A 365 -12.79 10.06 3.94
CA THR A 365 -11.83 10.01 5.05
C THR A 365 -12.42 9.47 6.35
N ILE A 366 -13.72 9.68 6.57
CA ILE A 366 -14.46 9.16 7.74
C ILE A 366 -14.84 7.69 7.51
N VAL A 367 -15.51 7.40 6.38
CA VAL A 367 -16.06 6.06 6.15
C VAL A 367 -14.97 5.01 5.87
N THR A 368 -13.85 5.40 5.27
CA THR A 368 -12.70 4.51 5.04
C THR A 368 -12.10 4.00 6.36
N ALA A 369 -12.12 4.78 7.43
CA ALA A 369 -11.67 4.35 8.74
C ALA A 369 -12.45 3.12 9.26
N ILE A 370 -13.76 3.12 9.03
CA ILE A 370 -14.62 1.98 9.37
C ILE A 370 -14.29 0.80 8.47
N LEU A 371 -14.30 1.01 7.16
CA LEU A 371 -14.07 -0.04 6.17
C LEU A 371 -12.71 -0.74 6.39
N PHE A 372 -11.63 0.02 6.52
CA PHE A 372 -10.28 -0.54 6.63
C PHE A 372 -10.05 -1.26 7.96
N SER A 373 -10.69 -0.81 9.05
CA SER A 373 -10.70 -1.55 10.32
C SER A 373 -11.40 -2.91 10.16
N MET A 374 -12.54 -2.96 9.45
CA MET A 374 -13.24 -4.21 9.17
C MET A 374 -12.44 -5.11 8.21
N ILE A 375 -11.82 -4.56 7.18
CA ILE A 375 -10.93 -5.30 6.27
C ILE A 375 -9.76 -5.92 7.06
N GLY A 376 -9.10 -5.14 7.91
CA GLY A 376 -8.03 -5.65 8.77
C GLY A 376 -8.50 -6.77 9.69
N TYR A 377 -9.71 -6.66 10.25
CA TYR A 377 -10.34 -7.71 11.04
C TYR A 377 -10.58 -8.99 10.23
N PHE A 378 -11.15 -8.89 9.03
CA PHE A 378 -11.37 -10.05 8.16
C PHE A 378 -10.07 -10.67 7.66
N ASN A 379 -9.07 -9.85 7.33
CA ASN A 379 -7.74 -10.34 6.97
C ASN A 379 -7.11 -11.15 8.11
N GLY A 380 -7.22 -10.65 9.35
CA GLY A 380 -6.77 -11.37 10.53
C GLY A 380 -7.51 -12.69 10.80
N HIS A 381 -8.72 -12.87 10.26
CA HIS A 381 -9.52 -14.11 10.32
C HIS A 381 -9.36 -15.01 9.08
N ASP A 382 -8.37 -14.78 8.22
CA ASP A 382 -8.16 -15.52 6.96
C ASP A 382 -9.35 -15.41 5.97
N LYS A 383 -10.21 -14.37 6.10
CA LYS A 383 -11.39 -14.16 5.23
C LYS A 383 -11.07 -13.27 4.02
N THR A 384 -9.88 -13.41 3.47
CA THR A 384 -9.37 -12.56 2.39
C THR A 384 -10.11 -12.73 1.07
N ILE A 385 -10.67 -13.91 0.79
CA ILE A 385 -11.57 -14.12 -0.38
C ILE A 385 -12.82 -13.24 -0.25
N TRP A 386 -13.38 -13.11 0.95
CA TRP A 386 -14.48 -12.18 1.19
C TRP A 386 -14.07 -10.73 0.96
N VAL A 387 -12.91 -10.34 1.52
CA VAL A 387 -12.35 -8.99 1.35
C VAL A 387 -12.18 -8.65 -0.12
N MET A 388 -11.62 -9.58 -0.91
CA MET A 388 -11.50 -9.43 -2.36
C MET A 388 -12.87 -9.28 -3.03
N ALA A 389 -13.81 -10.18 -2.75
CA ALA A 389 -15.14 -10.14 -3.36
C ALA A 389 -15.87 -8.83 -3.03
N GLN A 390 -15.85 -8.40 -1.76
CA GLN A 390 -16.42 -7.13 -1.30
C GLN A 390 -15.78 -5.94 -2.00
N GLY A 391 -14.44 -5.90 -2.07
CA GLY A 391 -13.69 -4.81 -2.72
C GLY A 391 -13.98 -4.74 -4.23
N LEU A 392 -14.10 -5.87 -4.92
CA LEU A 392 -14.46 -5.92 -6.34
C LEU A 392 -15.89 -5.45 -6.58
N ILE A 393 -16.85 -5.93 -5.79
CA ILE A 393 -18.25 -5.49 -5.87
C ILE A 393 -18.34 -3.98 -5.66
N GLN A 394 -17.73 -3.47 -4.59
CA GLN A 394 -17.70 -2.05 -4.26
C GLN A 394 -17.10 -1.21 -5.40
N THR A 395 -16.00 -1.66 -5.98
CA THR A 395 -15.26 -0.89 -6.99
C THR A 395 -15.91 -0.98 -8.37
N LEU A 396 -16.20 -2.21 -8.84
CA LEU A 396 -16.65 -2.42 -10.21
C LEU A 396 -18.16 -2.20 -10.38
N LEU A 397 -18.97 -2.47 -9.36
CA LEU A 397 -20.43 -2.37 -9.46
C LEU A 397 -21.00 -1.09 -8.84
N VAL A 398 -20.25 -0.38 -8.01
CA VAL A 398 -20.71 0.86 -7.39
C VAL A 398 -19.86 2.06 -7.79
N ARG A 399 -18.56 2.05 -7.43
CA ARG A 399 -17.68 3.21 -7.62
C ARG A 399 -17.53 3.60 -9.10
N LEU A 400 -17.17 2.66 -9.97
CA LEU A 400 -16.95 2.96 -11.39
C LEU A 400 -18.24 3.34 -12.12
N PRO A 401 -19.37 2.58 -12.00
CA PRO A 401 -20.61 2.96 -12.67
C PRO A 401 -21.14 4.32 -12.18
N LEU A 402 -21.07 4.59 -10.87
CA LEU A 402 -21.53 5.86 -10.32
C LEU A 402 -20.66 7.04 -10.79
N ALA A 403 -19.33 6.88 -10.77
CA ALA A 403 -18.42 7.90 -11.28
C ALA A 403 -18.63 8.16 -12.80
N TYR A 404 -18.81 7.08 -13.58
CA TYR A 404 -19.11 7.19 -15.00
C TYR A 404 -20.43 7.94 -15.22
N TYR A 405 -21.51 7.53 -14.55
CA TYR A 405 -22.81 8.18 -14.64
C TYR A 405 -22.73 9.66 -14.30
N MET A 406 -22.05 10.03 -13.22
CA MET A 406 -21.85 11.42 -12.83
C MET A 406 -20.98 12.22 -13.81
N SER A 407 -20.08 11.55 -14.57
CA SER A 407 -19.20 12.19 -15.55
C SER A 407 -19.87 12.53 -16.88
N ILE A 408 -21.00 11.88 -17.21
CA ILE A 408 -21.71 12.08 -18.48
C ILE A 408 -22.95 13.01 -18.37
N GLN A 409 -23.27 13.48 -17.16
CA GLN A 409 -24.36 14.42 -16.96
C GLN A 409 -24.04 15.79 -17.54
N LEU A 410 -25.08 16.56 -17.94
CA LEU A 410 -24.93 17.92 -18.46
C LEU A 410 -24.28 18.87 -17.45
N ASP A 411 -24.51 18.65 -16.16
CA ASP A 411 -23.96 19.40 -15.03
C ASP A 411 -22.84 18.62 -14.30
N ALA A 412 -22.07 17.83 -15.05
CA ALA A 412 -20.97 17.05 -14.51
C ALA A 412 -19.97 17.96 -13.78
N SER A 413 -19.63 17.58 -12.55
CA SER A 413 -18.65 18.30 -11.73
C SER A 413 -17.75 17.34 -10.98
N LEU A 414 -16.53 17.81 -10.66
CA LEU A 414 -15.58 16.99 -9.89
C LEU A 414 -16.12 16.68 -8.48
N THR A 415 -16.91 17.56 -7.88
CA THR A 415 -17.57 17.30 -6.59
C THR A 415 -18.52 16.10 -6.68
N LYS A 416 -19.37 16.05 -7.72
CA LYS A 416 -20.27 14.90 -7.93
C LYS A 416 -19.48 13.60 -8.13
N ILE A 417 -18.47 13.62 -9.00
CA ILE A 417 -17.62 12.45 -9.25
C ILE A 417 -16.88 12.01 -7.98
N GLY A 418 -16.43 12.98 -7.16
CA GLY A 418 -15.79 12.71 -5.87
C GLY A 418 -16.68 11.93 -4.89
N PHE A 419 -17.99 12.13 -4.92
CA PHE A 419 -18.95 11.37 -4.09
C PHE A 419 -19.07 9.90 -4.44
N ALA A 420 -18.60 9.47 -5.61
CA ALA A 420 -18.61 8.04 -5.97
C ALA A 420 -17.76 7.18 -5.02
N ALA A 421 -16.68 7.73 -4.45
CA ALA A 421 -15.83 7.03 -3.50
C ALA A 421 -16.56 6.75 -2.18
N PRO A 422 -17.02 7.74 -1.40
CA PRO A 422 -17.70 7.49 -0.13
C PRO A 422 -19.00 6.69 -0.30
N ALA A 423 -19.76 6.86 -1.39
CA ALA A 423 -20.94 6.05 -1.67
C ALA A 423 -20.59 4.56 -1.82
N ALA A 424 -19.53 4.25 -2.57
CA ALA A 424 -19.05 2.88 -2.73
C ALA A 424 -18.53 2.31 -1.40
N THR A 425 -17.82 3.11 -0.60
CA THR A 425 -17.27 2.69 0.69
C THR A 425 -18.38 2.41 1.70
N ILE A 426 -19.44 3.22 1.75
CA ILE A 426 -20.63 2.97 2.57
C ILE A 426 -21.28 1.64 2.16
N PHE A 427 -21.42 1.39 0.86
CA PHE A 427 -21.93 0.13 0.37
C PHE A 427 -21.05 -1.06 0.78
N GLY A 428 -19.72 -0.91 0.70
CA GLY A 428 -18.77 -1.91 1.18
C GLY A 428 -18.88 -2.19 2.68
N ILE A 429 -19.11 -1.16 3.50
CA ILE A 429 -19.36 -1.31 4.94
C ILE A 429 -20.64 -2.10 5.17
N LEU A 430 -21.74 -1.80 4.46
CA LEU A 430 -22.98 -2.54 4.58
C LEU A 430 -22.80 -4.03 4.23
N LEU A 431 -22.08 -4.35 3.17
CA LEU A 431 -21.75 -5.74 2.82
C LEU A 431 -20.96 -6.42 3.94
N ASN A 432 -20.00 -5.73 4.53
CA ASN A 432 -19.19 -6.25 5.64
C ASN A 432 -20.02 -6.47 6.90
N VAL A 433 -20.95 -5.58 7.21
CA VAL A 433 -21.89 -5.75 8.35
C VAL A 433 -22.78 -6.98 8.14
N VAL A 434 -23.37 -7.12 6.95
CA VAL A 434 -24.18 -8.31 6.59
C VAL A 434 -23.37 -9.58 6.75
N TYR A 435 -22.11 -9.58 6.28
CA TYR A 435 -21.23 -10.74 6.39
C TYR A 435 -20.86 -11.05 7.86
N LEU A 436 -20.63 -10.06 8.70
CA LEU A 436 -20.41 -10.24 10.15
C LEU A 436 -21.63 -10.90 10.82
N ILE A 437 -22.85 -10.45 10.51
CA ILE A 437 -24.08 -11.03 11.00
C ILE A 437 -24.20 -12.49 10.56
N PHE A 438 -23.95 -12.77 9.29
CA PHE A 438 -23.96 -14.13 8.74
C PHE A 438 -22.94 -15.06 9.43
N LEU A 439 -21.71 -14.58 9.67
CA LEU A 439 -20.68 -15.35 10.38
C LEU A 439 -21.07 -15.66 11.83
N LYS A 440 -21.65 -14.68 12.51
CA LYS A 440 -22.18 -14.85 13.89
C LYS A 440 -23.29 -15.89 13.92
N TYR A 441 -24.23 -15.84 12.95
CA TYR A 441 -25.32 -16.82 12.86
C TYR A 441 -24.80 -18.24 12.65
N LYS A 442 -23.79 -18.41 11.80
CA LYS A 442 -23.13 -19.71 11.56
C LYS A 442 -22.13 -20.14 12.65
N LYS A 443 -22.01 -19.43 13.75
CA LYS A 443 -21.01 -19.67 14.83
C LYS A 443 -19.59 -19.83 14.29
N ARG A 444 -19.23 -19.07 13.25
CA ARG A 444 -17.90 -19.14 12.59
C ARG A 444 -16.94 -18.03 13.02
N ILE A 445 -17.43 -17.07 13.81
CA ILE A 445 -16.69 -16.01 14.53
C ILE A 445 -17.48 -15.62 15.79
#